data_0d11cc486cea05ba340b9a831f2e4ebb
#
_entry.id   0d11cc486cea05ba340b9a831f2e4ebb
#
_cell.length_a   1.000
_cell.length_b   1.000
_cell.length_c   1.000
_cell.angle_alpha   90.00
_cell.angle_beta   90.00
_cell.angle_gamma   90.00
#
_symmetry.space_group_name_H-M   'P 1'
#
loop_
_entity.id
_entity.type
_entity.pdbx_description
1 polymer ?
#
loop_
_entity_poly.entity_id
_entity_poly.type
_entity_poly.pdbx_seq_one_letter_code
_entity_poly.pdbx_strand_id
1 'polypeptide(L)'
;YEIEYGVMRRYPGNYSNYVNVKKSDLEQQKSAYIRQQKEIQRMEELIEKFRYKKNKAAFAQSKIKYLDRMERIEDPKSNEKSFNARFVPNVKGGKRVLEVQDLTIGYDQPLCTVNLEVMQSAKIAVIGPNGKGKSTFMKTLMKQVEPLSGSFLLGHQIEVGYFDQELAQFNSANTVLEEVWNDFPDLNRTEVRTALGCFLFTGEEVFKTVDCLSGGEKVRLSFVKLMLSHPNFLLMDEPTNHLDLIGKEALEESLKDYEGTMLFVSHDRYFISKLATAILVIDDGKASYYPLTYEEYMNRDKAQPVEKKQQPEKKESAKPERYINYGKEISKLEKKIAVKEEELEALRELRFEPEYYHDYNKMQELDEKI
;
A
#
# COMPACT_ATOMS: atom_id res chain seq x y z
N TYR A 1 5.30 17.37 8.96
CA TYR A 1 5.18 18.52 8.04
C TYR A 1 5.32 18.04 6.60
N GLU A 2 4.46 18.52 5.73
CA GLU A 2 4.51 18.29 4.28
C GLU A 2 4.81 19.62 3.60
N ILE A 3 5.68 19.58 2.59
CA ILE A 3 5.94 20.72 1.70
C ILE A 3 5.55 20.31 0.30
N GLU A 4 4.48 20.89 -0.21
CA GLU A 4 3.97 20.58 -1.55
C GLU A 4 3.59 21.88 -2.25
N TYR A 5 3.99 22.06 -3.51
CA TYR A 5 3.76 23.29 -4.30
C TYR A 5 4.19 24.60 -3.60
N GLY A 6 5.27 24.54 -2.81
CA GLY A 6 5.77 25.71 -2.06
C GLY A 6 4.97 26.06 -0.79
N VAL A 7 3.99 25.27 -0.43
CA VAL A 7 3.18 25.43 0.79
C VAL A 7 3.55 24.37 1.80
N MET A 8 3.87 24.80 3.04
CA MET A 8 4.12 23.90 4.15
C MET A 8 2.84 23.67 4.96
N ARG A 9 2.44 22.42 5.12
CA ARG A 9 1.29 21.99 5.95
C ARG A 9 1.78 21.13 7.11
N ARG A 10 1.14 21.31 8.28
CA ARG A 10 1.41 20.49 9.46
C ARG A 10 0.26 19.49 9.64
N TYR A 11 0.60 18.22 9.73
CA TYR A 11 -0.34 17.14 10.09
C TYR A 11 0.02 16.62 11.49
N PRO A 12 -0.87 16.73 12.48
CA PRO A 12 -0.63 16.20 13.83
C PRO A 12 -0.78 14.68 13.82
N GLY A 13 0.08 13.99 14.56
CA GLY A 13 -0.01 12.53 14.74
C GLY A 13 1.10 11.75 14.02
N ASN A 14 0.88 10.45 13.85
CA ASN A 14 1.79 9.54 13.18
C ASN A 14 1.56 9.52 11.65
N TYR A 15 2.43 8.79 10.93
CA TYR A 15 2.35 8.65 9.48
C TYR A 15 1.02 8.10 8.98
N SER A 16 0.46 7.08 9.65
CA SER A 16 -0.83 6.50 9.27
C SER A 16 -1.97 7.52 9.37
N ASN A 17 -1.94 8.39 10.40
CA ASN A 17 -2.90 9.47 10.52
C ASN A 17 -2.75 10.51 9.41
N TYR A 18 -1.49 10.87 9.07
CA TYR A 18 -1.20 11.75 7.95
C TYR A 18 -1.81 11.24 6.65
N VAL A 19 -1.58 9.97 6.29
CA VAL A 19 -2.12 9.35 5.06
C VAL A 19 -3.64 9.41 5.04
N ASN A 20 -4.29 9.06 6.15
CA ASN A 20 -5.76 9.07 6.25
C ASN A 20 -6.33 10.49 6.12
N VAL A 21 -5.74 11.47 6.80
CA VAL A 21 -6.18 12.87 6.73
C VAL A 21 -5.98 13.43 5.33
N LYS A 22 -4.80 13.21 4.73
CA LYS A 22 -4.51 13.67 3.35
C LYS A 22 -5.48 13.07 2.33
N LYS A 23 -5.79 11.79 2.45
CA LYS A 23 -6.76 11.13 1.57
C LYS A 23 -8.17 11.73 1.73
N SER A 24 -8.60 11.95 2.97
CA SER A 24 -9.89 12.59 3.26
C SER A 24 -9.96 14.02 2.71
N ASP A 25 -8.89 14.82 2.91
CA ASP A 25 -8.82 16.19 2.40
C ASP A 25 -8.91 16.23 0.87
N LEU A 26 -8.20 15.33 0.18
CA LEU A 26 -8.26 15.20 -1.28
C LEU A 26 -9.65 14.80 -1.77
N GLU A 27 -10.31 13.84 -1.13
CA GLU A 27 -11.67 13.41 -1.46
C GLU A 27 -12.68 14.56 -1.26
N GLN A 28 -12.55 15.32 -0.18
CA GLN A 28 -13.39 16.50 0.07
C GLN A 28 -13.16 17.59 -0.98
N GLN A 29 -11.90 17.91 -1.31
CA GLN A 29 -11.56 18.91 -2.32
C GLN A 29 -12.08 18.48 -3.71
N LYS A 30 -11.93 17.21 -4.08
CA LYS A 30 -12.45 16.64 -5.32
C LYS A 30 -13.97 16.71 -5.40
N SER A 31 -14.64 16.41 -4.29
CA SER A 31 -16.10 16.51 -4.19
C SER A 31 -16.58 17.96 -4.30
N ALA A 32 -15.88 18.90 -3.67
CA ALA A 32 -16.17 20.34 -3.75
C ALA A 32 -15.96 20.87 -5.19
N TYR A 33 -14.86 20.49 -5.85
CA TYR A 33 -14.59 20.84 -7.25
C TYR A 33 -15.69 20.32 -8.19
N ILE A 34 -16.06 19.04 -8.07
CA ILE A 34 -17.13 18.45 -8.92
C ILE A 34 -18.46 19.17 -8.73
N ARG A 35 -18.80 19.50 -7.46
CA ARG A 35 -20.04 20.27 -7.17
C ARG A 35 -20.00 21.66 -7.80
N GLN A 36 -18.89 22.36 -7.67
CA GLN A 36 -18.72 23.69 -8.26
C GLN A 36 -18.78 23.62 -9.80
N GLN A 37 -18.13 22.65 -10.45
CA GLN A 37 -18.20 22.49 -11.90
C GLN A 37 -19.63 22.22 -12.39
N LYS A 38 -20.40 21.40 -11.71
CA LYS A 38 -21.83 21.17 -12.02
C LYS A 38 -22.66 22.45 -11.86
N GLU A 39 -22.36 23.25 -10.85
CA GLU A 39 -23.04 24.52 -10.63
C GLU A 39 -22.71 25.54 -11.74
N ILE A 40 -21.43 25.65 -12.12
CA ILE A 40 -20.96 26.48 -13.23
C ILE A 40 -21.66 26.07 -14.52
N GLN A 41 -21.62 24.79 -14.88
CA GLN A 41 -22.27 24.28 -16.08
C GLN A 41 -23.77 24.60 -16.11
N ARG A 42 -24.46 24.37 -15.00
CA ARG A 42 -25.90 24.72 -14.89
C ARG A 42 -26.16 26.20 -15.09
N MET A 43 -25.28 27.07 -14.57
CA MET A 43 -25.42 28.51 -14.75
C MET A 43 -25.13 28.93 -16.18
N GLU A 44 -24.12 28.36 -16.83
CA GLU A 44 -23.78 28.59 -18.21
C GLU A 44 -24.95 28.20 -19.15
N GLU A 45 -25.57 27.05 -18.93
CA GLU A 45 -26.77 26.61 -19.66
C GLU A 45 -27.94 27.60 -19.47
N LEU A 46 -28.15 28.11 -18.26
CA LEU A 46 -29.18 29.11 -18.01
C LEU A 46 -28.88 30.45 -18.67
N ILE A 47 -27.61 30.88 -18.69
CA ILE A 47 -27.15 32.09 -19.35
C ILE A 47 -27.42 31.96 -20.84
N GLU A 48 -27.02 30.85 -21.45
CA GLU A 48 -27.21 30.60 -22.89
C GLU A 48 -28.69 30.59 -23.28
N LYS A 49 -29.54 29.92 -22.48
CA LYS A 49 -31.00 29.86 -22.69
C LYS A 49 -31.69 31.22 -22.60
N PHE A 50 -31.18 32.15 -21.80
CA PHE A 50 -31.85 33.44 -21.53
C PHE A 50 -31.13 34.65 -22.15
N ARG A 51 -29.91 34.52 -22.64
CA ARG A 51 -29.09 35.61 -23.22
C ARG A 51 -29.79 36.41 -24.31
N TYR A 52 -30.56 35.73 -25.16
CA TYR A 52 -31.24 36.34 -26.29
C TYR A 52 -32.71 36.71 -26.04
N LYS A 53 -33.22 36.46 -24.82
CA LYS A 53 -34.62 36.82 -24.51
C LYS A 53 -34.68 38.20 -23.89
N LYS A 54 -35.31 39.16 -24.60
CA LYS A 54 -35.40 40.57 -24.21
C LYS A 54 -35.85 40.80 -22.74
N ASN A 55 -36.82 40.01 -22.25
CA ASN A 55 -37.35 40.13 -20.90
C ASN A 55 -36.52 39.44 -19.81
N LYS A 56 -35.45 38.67 -20.18
CA LYS A 56 -34.60 37.92 -19.24
C LYS A 56 -33.12 38.23 -19.41
N ALA A 57 -32.75 39.19 -20.22
CA ALA A 57 -31.34 39.58 -20.44
C ALA A 57 -30.68 40.10 -19.14
N ALA A 58 -31.42 40.86 -18.32
CA ALA A 58 -30.91 41.33 -17.02
C ALA A 58 -30.63 40.20 -16.06
N PHE A 59 -31.44 39.12 -16.05
CA PHE A 59 -31.20 37.93 -15.28
C PHE A 59 -29.93 37.18 -15.73
N ALA A 60 -29.75 37.01 -17.06
CA ALA A 60 -28.55 36.40 -17.59
C ALA A 60 -27.28 37.20 -17.25
N GLN A 61 -27.31 38.54 -17.34
CA GLN A 61 -26.20 39.39 -16.91
C GLN A 61 -25.88 39.29 -15.44
N SER A 62 -26.90 39.16 -14.59
CA SER A 62 -26.68 38.93 -13.12
C SER A 62 -25.94 37.60 -12.86
N LYS A 63 -26.29 36.55 -13.64
CA LYS A 63 -25.62 35.24 -13.50
C LYS A 63 -24.19 35.26 -14.03
N ILE A 64 -23.92 35.98 -15.12
CA ILE A 64 -22.57 36.22 -15.64
C ILE A 64 -21.71 36.89 -14.53
N LYS A 65 -22.20 37.99 -13.96
CA LYS A 65 -21.48 38.69 -12.87
C LYS A 65 -21.26 37.81 -11.63
N TYR A 66 -22.16 36.88 -11.36
CA TYR A 66 -21.98 35.92 -10.27
C TYR A 66 -20.84 34.93 -10.59
N LEU A 67 -20.80 34.37 -11.81
CA LEU A 67 -19.72 33.48 -12.25
C LEU A 67 -18.35 34.19 -12.27
N ASP A 68 -18.32 35.47 -12.67
CA ASP A 68 -17.07 36.26 -12.70
C ASP A 68 -16.51 36.53 -11.29
N ARG A 69 -17.38 36.57 -10.27
CA ARG A 69 -16.99 36.80 -8.87
C ARG A 69 -16.75 35.51 -8.08
N MET A 70 -17.11 34.36 -8.67
CA MET A 70 -16.96 33.08 -8.00
C MET A 70 -15.47 32.72 -7.91
N GLU A 71 -14.95 32.53 -6.71
CA GLU A 71 -13.66 31.92 -6.50
C GLU A 71 -13.68 30.50 -7.04
N ARG A 72 -12.91 30.26 -8.09
CA ARG A 72 -12.83 28.94 -8.68
C ARG A 72 -11.94 28.06 -7.84
N ILE A 73 -12.49 26.93 -7.42
CA ILE A 73 -11.71 25.87 -6.81
C ILE A 73 -10.83 25.32 -7.93
N GLU A 74 -9.52 25.35 -7.72
CA GLU A 74 -8.59 24.72 -8.64
C GLU A 74 -8.88 23.22 -8.67
N ASP A 75 -8.78 22.64 -9.88
CA ASP A 75 -8.81 21.18 -9.99
C ASP A 75 -7.78 20.64 -8.99
N PRO A 76 -8.21 19.87 -7.99
CA PRO A 76 -7.24 19.23 -7.12
C PRO A 76 -6.32 18.50 -8.07
N LYS A 77 -5.11 19.03 -8.25
CA LYS A 77 -4.05 18.38 -9.01
C LYS A 77 -3.88 17.04 -8.31
N SER A 78 -4.74 16.10 -8.71
CA SER A 78 -4.55 14.74 -8.31
C SER A 78 -3.21 14.38 -8.93
N ASN A 79 -2.17 14.37 -8.11
CA ASN A 79 -1.04 13.51 -8.36
C ASN A 79 -1.49 12.05 -8.22
N GLU A 80 -2.78 11.78 -8.47
CA GLU A 80 -3.29 10.49 -8.92
C GLU A 80 -2.79 10.23 -10.35
N LYS A 81 -1.52 10.34 -10.54
CA LYS A 81 -0.82 9.42 -11.40
C LYS A 81 -1.01 8.09 -10.67
N SER A 82 -2.17 7.47 -10.87
CA SER A 82 -2.48 6.18 -10.29
C SER A 82 -1.43 5.24 -10.82
N PHE A 83 -0.60 4.81 -9.95
CA PHE A 83 0.38 3.79 -10.19
C PHE A 83 -0.42 2.51 -10.44
N ASN A 84 -0.52 2.09 -11.67
CA ASN A 84 -1.26 0.90 -12.10
C ASN A 84 -0.32 -0.26 -12.44
N ALA A 85 0.87 -0.31 -11.83
CA ALA A 85 1.75 -1.43 -12.00
C ALA A 85 1.17 -2.67 -11.32
N ARG A 86 1.09 -3.76 -12.03
CA ARG A 86 0.70 -5.06 -11.49
C ARG A 86 1.79 -6.07 -11.80
N PHE A 87 2.34 -6.66 -10.77
CA PHE A 87 3.22 -7.80 -10.92
C PHE A 87 2.36 -9.04 -11.21
N VAL A 88 2.51 -9.63 -12.38
CA VAL A 88 1.77 -10.82 -12.78
C VAL A 88 2.78 -11.90 -13.14
N PRO A 89 2.80 -13.04 -12.44
CA PRO A 89 3.70 -14.14 -12.78
C PRO A 89 3.40 -14.73 -14.15
N ASN A 90 4.41 -15.04 -14.94
CA ASN A 90 4.25 -15.67 -16.23
C ASN A 90 3.82 -17.14 -16.09
N VAL A 91 4.37 -17.84 -15.11
CA VAL A 91 4.10 -19.26 -14.84
C VAL A 91 3.75 -19.45 -13.37
N LYS A 92 2.77 -20.33 -13.10
CA LYS A 92 2.56 -20.82 -11.73
C LYS A 92 3.63 -21.85 -11.42
N GLY A 93 4.57 -21.50 -10.55
CA GLY A 93 5.60 -22.42 -10.07
C GLY A 93 5.04 -23.56 -9.21
N GLY A 94 5.92 -24.49 -8.82
CA GLY A 94 5.58 -25.60 -7.93
C GLY A 94 5.10 -25.11 -6.55
N LYS A 95 4.40 -25.98 -5.80
CA LYS A 95 3.91 -25.66 -4.45
C LYS A 95 5.03 -25.29 -3.46
N ARG A 96 6.18 -25.95 -3.54
CA ARG A 96 7.39 -25.60 -2.80
C ARG A 96 8.24 -24.70 -3.68
N VAL A 97 8.51 -23.49 -3.21
CA VAL A 97 9.25 -22.46 -3.96
C VAL A 97 10.71 -22.47 -3.60
N LEU A 98 11.04 -22.59 -2.32
CA LEU A 98 12.41 -22.61 -1.81
C LEU A 98 12.50 -23.56 -0.63
N GLU A 99 13.54 -24.38 -0.60
CA GLU A 99 13.92 -25.22 0.53
C GLU A 99 15.38 -24.92 0.92
N VAL A 100 15.59 -24.57 2.17
CA VAL A 100 16.91 -24.20 2.73
C VAL A 100 17.21 -25.14 3.87
N GLN A 101 18.35 -25.86 3.80
CA GLN A 101 18.77 -26.84 4.78
C GLN A 101 20.15 -26.50 5.34
N ASP A 102 20.21 -26.21 6.64
CA ASP A 102 21.41 -25.87 7.41
C ASP A 102 22.35 -24.88 6.71
N LEU A 103 21.76 -23.94 5.96
CA LEU A 103 22.46 -22.97 5.15
C LEU A 103 23.16 -21.95 6.06
N THR A 104 24.48 -22.07 6.15
CA THR A 104 25.29 -21.09 6.88
C THR A 104 25.79 -20.03 5.91
N ILE A 105 25.33 -18.81 6.13
CA ILE A 105 25.69 -17.65 5.32
C ILE A 105 26.78 -16.82 5.99
N GLY A 106 27.62 -16.19 5.20
CA GLY A 106 28.72 -15.34 5.66
C GLY A 106 29.71 -15.09 4.55
N TYR A 107 30.77 -14.37 4.88
CA TYR A 107 31.93 -14.20 4.02
C TYR A 107 33.10 -15.03 4.57
N ASP A 108 34.01 -14.42 5.37
CA ASP A 108 35.10 -15.14 6.03
C ASP A 108 34.65 -15.80 7.36
N GLN A 109 33.56 -15.26 7.97
CA GLN A 109 33.01 -15.78 9.21
C GLN A 109 31.50 -16.03 9.05
N PRO A 110 30.95 -17.05 9.75
CA PRO A 110 29.53 -17.34 9.72
C PRO A 110 28.74 -16.21 10.40
N LEU A 111 27.73 -15.70 9.70
CA LEU A 111 26.81 -14.70 10.21
C LEU A 111 25.55 -15.32 10.78
N CYS A 112 24.99 -16.31 10.09
CA CYS A 112 23.72 -16.92 10.49
C CYS A 112 23.57 -18.29 9.82
N THR A 113 22.89 -19.22 10.49
CA THR A 113 22.43 -20.49 9.91
C THR A 113 20.91 -20.42 9.70
N VAL A 114 20.47 -20.74 8.50
CA VAL A 114 19.06 -20.64 8.08
C VAL A 114 18.51 -22.01 7.72
N ASN A 115 17.36 -22.35 8.29
CA ASN A 115 16.51 -23.46 7.89
C ASN A 115 15.14 -22.89 7.55
N LEU A 116 14.69 -23.04 6.30
CA LEU A 116 13.46 -22.41 5.83
C LEU A 116 12.85 -23.21 4.70
N GLU A 117 11.55 -23.41 4.76
CA GLU A 117 10.75 -23.91 3.65
C GLU A 117 9.73 -22.82 3.25
N VAL A 118 9.75 -22.43 1.97
CA VAL A 118 8.86 -21.39 1.44
C VAL A 118 7.86 -22.04 0.50
N MET A 119 6.60 -21.88 0.83
CA MET A 119 5.49 -22.36 0.02
C MET A 119 5.01 -21.28 -0.94
N GLN A 120 4.33 -21.68 -2.01
CA GLN A 120 3.73 -20.80 -3.00
C GLN A 120 2.82 -19.75 -2.35
N SER A 121 2.84 -18.53 -2.88
CA SER A 121 2.06 -17.37 -2.43
C SER A 121 2.40 -16.88 -1.00
N ALA A 122 3.44 -17.42 -0.36
CA ALA A 122 3.91 -16.89 0.90
C ALA A 122 4.61 -15.53 0.68
N LYS A 123 4.29 -14.55 1.53
CA LYS A 123 4.95 -13.25 1.56
C LYS A 123 5.69 -13.11 2.88
N ILE A 124 7.01 -13.37 2.85
CA ILE A 124 7.84 -13.47 4.05
C ILE A 124 8.68 -12.22 4.19
N ALA A 125 8.53 -11.50 5.29
CA ALA A 125 9.43 -10.41 5.65
C ALA A 125 10.61 -10.92 6.47
N VAL A 126 11.82 -10.57 6.07
CA VAL A 126 13.06 -10.85 6.79
C VAL A 126 13.41 -9.66 7.65
N ILE A 127 13.39 -9.83 8.95
CA ILE A 127 13.68 -8.79 9.93
C ILE A 127 14.84 -9.18 10.84
N GLY A 128 15.46 -8.19 11.46
CA GLY A 128 16.57 -8.39 12.40
C GLY A 128 17.52 -7.20 12.42
N PRO A 129 18.47 -7.16 13.36
CA PRO A 129 19.43 -6.06 13.46
C PRO A 129 20.31 -5.93 12.21
N ASN A 130 20.88 -4.72 12.02
CA ASN A 130 21.80 -4.47 10.90
C ASN A 130 23.09 -5.30 11.08
N GLY A 131 23.66 -5.73 9.94
CA GLY A 131 24.90 -6.53 9.93
C GLY A 131 24.73 -8.01 10.30
N LYS A 132 23.51 -8.49 10.56
CA LYS A 132 23.26 -9.91 10.94
C LYS A 132 23.09 -10.87 9.74
N GLY A 133 23.28 -10.40 8.50
CA GLY A 133 23.28 -11.25 7.31
C GLY A 133 22.00 -11.25 6.47
N LYS A 134 21.05 -10.32 6.69
CA LYS A 134 19.80 -10.25 5.89
C LYS A 134 20.09 -10.13 4.38
N SER A 135 20.84 -9.12 3.97
CA SER A 135 21.24 -8.91 2.56
C SER A 135 22.16 -10.03 2.06
N THR A 136 23.05 -10.55 2.93
CA THR A 136 23.90 -11.69 2.59
C THR A 136 23.05 -12.93 2.27
N PHE A 137 21.97 -13.17 3.01
CA PHE A 137 21.02 -14.25 2.74
C PHE A 137 20.39 -14.09 1.35
N MET A 138 19.91 -12.89 1.00
CA MET A 138 19.37 -12.61 -0.33
C MET A 138 20.41 -12.83 -1.44
N LYS A 139 21.63 -12.30 -1.26
CA LYS A 139 22.76 -12.48 -2.20
C LYS A 139 23.17 -13.96 -2.34
N THR A 140 23.10 -14.75 -1.25
CA THR A 140 23.38 -16.19 -1.31
C THR A 140 22.30 -16.94 -2.11
N LEU A 141 21.03 -16.63 -1.93
CA LEU A 141 19.94 -17.21 -2.72
C LEU A 141 20.08 -16.88 -4.21
N MET A 142 20.62 -15.71 -4.54
CA MET A 142 20.94 -15.29 -5.90
C MET A 142 22.26 -15.87 -6.42
N LYS A 143 22.95 -16.70 -5.64
CA LYS A 143 24.28 -17.28 -5.98
C LYS A 143 25.38 -16.22 -6.24
N GLN A 144 25.21 -15.02 -5.72
CA GLN A 144 26.24 -13.97 -5.76
C GLN A 144 27.28 -14.15 -4.66
N VAL A 145 26.89 -14.79 -3.55
CA VAL A 145 27.76 -15.18 -2.43
C VAL A 145 27.60 -16.66 -2.21
N GLU A 146 28.70 -17.41 -2.14
CA GLU A 146 28.65 -18.83 -1.86
C GLU A 146 28.36 -19.08 -0.37
N PRO A 147 27.50 -20.05 -0.04
CA PRO A 147 27.28 -20.42 1.35
C PRO A 147 28.52 -21.07 1.98
N LEU A 148 28.76 -20.83 3.26
CA LEU A 148 29.85 -21.47 3.98
C LEU A 148 29.59 -22.98 4.23
N SER A 149 28.31 -23.35 4.42
CA SER A 149 27.87 -24.75 4.53
C SER A 149 26.38 -24.85 4.28
N GLY A 150 25.88 -26.09 4.16
CA GLY A 150 24.47 -26.34 3.88
C GLY A 150 24.13 -26.16 2.39
N SER A 151 22.84 -26.16 2.09
CA SER A 151 22.37 -26.04 0.71
C SER A 151 20.99 -25.44 0.64
N PHE A 152 20.62 -24.94 -0.53
CA PHE A 152 19.26 -24.56 -0.84
C PHE A 152 18.84 -25.04 -2.22
N LEU A 153 17.56 -25.29 -2.40
CA LEU A 153 16.97 -25.73 -3.65
C LEU A 153 15.77 -24.85 -4.00
N LEU A 154 15.77 -24.35 -5.22
CA LEU A 154 14.58 -23.71 -5.81
C LEU A 154 13.64 -24.79 -6.35
N GLY A 155 12.35 -24.57 -6.19
CA GLY A 155 11.33 -25.47 -6.69
C GLY A 155 11.26 -25.52 -8.22
N HIS A 156 10.39 -26.40 -8.72
CA HIS A 156 10.19 -26.55 -10.16
C HIS A 156 9.52 -25.32 -10.78
N GLN A 157 10.04 -24.86 -11.92
CA GLN A 157 9.55 -23.67 -12.66
C GLN A 157 9.51 -22.39 -11.82
N ILE A 158 10.50 -22.19 -10.97
CA ILE A 158 10.66 -20.96 -10.22
C ILE A 158 11.51 -19.97 -11.00
N GLU A 159 10.87 -18.84 -11.35
CA GLU A 159 11.48 -17.68 -12.00
C GLU A 159 11.69 -16.59 -10.94
N VAL A 160 12.98 -16.37 -10.60
CA VAL A 160 13.36 -15.44 -9.53
C VAL A 160 13.54 -14.05 -10.11
N GLY A 161 12.79 -13.08 -9.56
CA GLY A 161 13.05 -11.67 -9.77
C GLY A 161 13.75 -11.09 -8.54
N TYR A 162 14.91 -10.46 -8.77
CA TYR A 162 15.71 -9.89 -7.67
C TYR A 162 15.80 -8.38 -7.77
N PHE A 163 15.48 -7.73 -6.66
CA PHE A 163 15.69 -6.30 -6.47
C PHE A 163 16.72 -6.08 -5.36
N ASP A 164 17.80 -5.40 -5.71
CA ASP A 164 18.83 -4.94 -4.78
C ASP A 164 18.99 -3.44 -4.90
N GLN A 165 19.01 -2.76 -3.79
CA GLN A 165 19.16 -1.31 -3.73
C GLN A 165 20.48 -0.83 -4.37
N GLU A 166 21.58 -1.57 -4.22
CA GLU A 166 22.87 -1.24 -4.83
C GLU A 166 22.83 -1.39 -6.34
N LEU A 167 22.21 -2.47 -6.84
CA LEU A 167 22.07 -2.74 -8.27
C LEU A 167 21.11 -1.74 -8.95
N ALA A 168 20.15 -1.17 -8.21
CA ALA A 168 19.24 -0.15 -8.72
C ALA A 168 19.94 1.21 -8.99
N GLN A 169 21.17 1.42 -8.53
CA GLN A 169 21.95 2.65 -8.76
C GLN A 169 22.89 2.52 -9.97
N PHE A 170 22.38 1.98 -11.06
CA PHE A 170 23.17 1.83 -12.30
C PHE A 170 23.21 3.12 -13.13
N ASN A 171 24.22 3.20 -14.01
CA ASN A 171 24.41 4.29 -14.96
C ASN A 171 24.40 3.74 -16.38
N SER A 172 23.75 4.48 -17.28
CA SER A 172 23.66 4.13 -18.69
C SER A 172 23.49 5.39 -19.52
N ALA A 173 24.13 5.45 -20.66
CA ALA A 173 23.96 6.52 -21.64
C ALA A 173 22.67 6.39 -22.46
N ASN A 174 21.97 5.25 -22.34
CA ASN A 174 20.69 5.02 -22.99
C ASN A 174 19.60 5.93 -22.41
N THR A 175 18.61 6.22 -23.21
CA THR A 175 17.36 6.79 -22.67
C THR A 175 16.62 5.74 -21.82
N VAL A 176 15.74 6.19 -20.94
CA VAL A 176 14.88 5.32 -20.11
C VAL A 176 14.13 4.30 -20.99
N LEU A 177 13.60 4.76 -22.13
CA LEU A 177 12.91 3.91 -23.09
C LEU A 177 13.82 2.85 -23.70
N GLU A 178 15.00 3.26 -24.19
CA GLU A 178 15.97 2.35 -24.80
C GLU A 178 16.53 1.35 -23.80
N GLU A 179 16.76 1.77 -22.56
CA GLU A 179 17.28 0.94 -21.49
C GLU A 179 16.35 -0.24 -21.18
N VAL A 180 15.04 0.00 -21.15
CA VAL A 180 14.04 -1.06 -20.96
C VAL A 180 13.89 -1.88 -22.24
N TRP A 181 13.84 -1.24 -23.39
CA TRP A 181 13.61 -1.94 -24.65
C TRP A 181 14.76 -2.86 -25.05
N ASN A 182 16.00 -2.51 -24.70
CA ASN A 182 17.16 -3.36 -24.92
C ASN A 182 17.09 -4.67 -24.10
N ASP A 183 16.54 -4.61 -22.88
CA ASP A 183 16.38 -5.80 -22.04
C ASP A 183 15.17 -6.66 -22.48
N PHE A 184 14.16 -6.04 -23.10
CA PHE A 184 12.93 -6.71 -23.54
C PHE A 184 12.62 -6.43 -25.03
N PRO A 185 13.44 -6.93 -25.95
CA PRO A 185 13.32 -6.62 -27.38
C PRO A 185 12.06 -7.17 -28.03
N ASP A 186 11.42 -8.17 -27.43
CA ASP A 186 10.17 -8.76 -27.93
C ASP A 186 8.95 -7.87 -27.70
N LEU A 187 9.06 -6.86 -26.81
CA LEU A 187 7.98 -5.91 -26.54
C LEU A 187 7.95 -4.80 -27.59
N ASN A 188 6.76 -4.40 -27.97
CA ASN A 188 6.60 -3.24 -28.81
C ASN A 188 6.77 -1.92 -28.02
N ARG A 189 7.03 -0.82 -28.74
CA ARG A 189 7.28 0.50 -28.13
C ARG A 189 6.13 0.99 -27.25
N THR A 190 4.89 0.63 -27.59
CA THR A 190 3.71 1.03 -26.83
C THR A 190 3.63 0.28 -25.51
N GLU A 191 3.94 -1.01 -25.49
CA GLU A 191 3.98 -1.83 -24.28
C GLU A 191 5.04 -1.33 -23.32
N VAL A 192 6.27 -1.06 -23.81
CA VAL A 192 7.34 -0.49 -22.98
C VAL A 192 6.94 0.86 -22.40
N ARG A 193 6.34 1.75 -23.20
CA ARG A 193 5.85 3.05 -22.71
C ARG A 193 4.72 2.92 -21.69
N THR A 194 3.86 1.93 -21.86
CA THR A 194 2.79 1.63 -20.91
C THR A 194 3.38 1.15 -19.59
N ALA A 195 4.34 0.23 -19.62
CA ALA A 195 5.04 -0.23 -18.43
C ALA A 195 5.77 0.91 -17.71
N LEU A 196 6.49 1.77 -18.46
CA LEU A 196 7.15 2.96 -17.93
C LEU A 196 6.13 3.93 -17.30
N GLY A 197 4.99 4.13 -17.95
CA GLY A 197 3.89 4.96 -17.43
C GLY A 197 3.34 4.46 -16.11
N CYS A 198 3.29 3.13 -15.92
CA CYS A 198 2.91 2.52 -14.64
C CYS A 198 3.84 2.95 -13.49
N PHE A 199 5.08 3.28 -13.76
CA PHE A 199 6.08 3.74 -12.78
C PHE A 199 6.38 5.24 -12.91
N LEU A 200 5.40 6.02 -13.38
CA LEU A 200 5.41 7.48 -13.45
C LEU A 200 6.42 8.09 -14.45
N PHE A 201 6.97 7.31 -15.36
CA PHE A 201 7.74 7.84 -16.49
C PHE A 201 6.77 8.23 -17.62
N THR A 202 6.44 9.52 -17.71
CA THR A 202 5.41 10.02 -18.65
C THR A 202 5.96 11.11 -19.58
N GLY A 203 5.36 11.26 -20.74
CA GLY A 203 5.70 12.33 -21.70
C GLY A 203 7.17 12.29 -22.13
N GLU A 204 7.90 13.36 -21.87
CA GLU A 204 9.32 13.52 -22.22
C GLU A 204 10.28 12.80 -21.26
N GLU A 205 9.80 12.35 -20.10
CA GLU A 205 10.65 11.68 -19.11
C GLU A 205 11.24 10.37 -19.62
N VAL A 206 10.54 9.68 -20.53
CA VAL A 206 11.02 8.44 -21.14
C VAL A 206 12.23 8.63 -22.06
N PHE A 207 12.51 9.87 -22.48
CA PHE A 207 13.66 10.22 -23.32
C PHE A 207 14.85 10.80 -22.54
N LYS A 208 14.72 10.97 -21.21
CA LYS A 208 15.86 11.31 -20.35
C LYS A 208 16.87 10.16 -20.39
N THR A 209 18.15 10.49 -20.35
CA THR A 209 19.19 9.47 -20.18
C THR A 209 19.20 8.95 -18.73
N VAL A 210 19.50 7.67 -18.55
CA VAL A 210 19.52 7.03 -17.24
C VAL A 210 20.49 7.72 -16.27
N ASP A 211 21.60 8.26 -16.78
CA ASP A 211 22.59 9.00 -15.99
C ASP A 211 22.02 10.27 -15.34
N CYS A 212 21.03 10.88 -15.99
CA CYS A 212 20.35 12.09 -15.50
C CYS A 212 19.24 11.82 -14.49
N LEU A 213 18.93 10.56 -14.21
CA LEU A 213 17.89 10.17 -13.27
C LEU A 213 18.34 10.35 -11.82
N SER A 214 17.43 10.82 -10.98
CA SER A 214 17.60 10.77 -9.53
C SER A 214 17.63 9.33 -9.01
N GLY A 215 18.15 9.11 -7.79
CA GLY A 215 18.17 7.77 -7.19
C GLY A 215 16.79 7.11 -7.13
N GLY A 216 15.75 7.87 -6.77
CA GLY A 216 14.37 7.35 -6.76
C GLY A 216 13.83 7.01 -8.14
N GLU A 217 14.18 7.78 -9.20
CA GLU A 217 13.82 7.45 -10.58
C GLU A 217 14.52 6.17 -11.05
N LYS A 218 15.79 5.98 -10.71
CA LYS A 218 16.53 4.74 -11.01
C LYS A 218 15.89 3.53 -10.34
N VAL A 219 15.50 3.65 -9.08
CA VAL A 219 14.76 2.61 -8.35
C VAL A 219 13.45 2.28 -9.06
N ARG A 220 12.65 3.28 -9.47
CA ARG A 220 11.42 3.05 -10.24
C ARG A 220 11.68 2.35 -11.56
N LEU A 221 12.74 2.73 -12.27
CA LEU A 221 13.15 2.07 -13.52
C LEU A 221 13.52 0.60 -13.31
N SER A 222 14.21 0.27 -12.23
CA SER A 222 14.51 -1.11 -11.86
C SER A 222 13.25 -1.92 -11.58
N PHE A 223 12.22 -1.32 -10.96
CA PHE A 223 10.92 -1.97 -10.79
C PHE A 223 10.18 -2.20 -12.11
N VAL A 224 10.31 -1.30 -13.10
CA VAL A 224 9.76 -1.55 -14.45
C VAL A 224 10.38 -2.81 -15.04
N LYS A 225 11.71 -2.93 -15.00
CA LYS A 225 12.43 -4.12 -15.51
C LYS A 225 12.00 -5.37 -14.76
N LEU A 226 11.91 -5.29 -13.43
CA LEU A 226 11.47 -6.41 -12.59
C LEU A 226 10.03 -6.83 -12.89
N MET A 227 9.13 -5.89 -13.12
CA MET A 227 7.73 -6.17 -13.47
C MET A 227 7.64 -6.88 -14.84
N LEU A 228 8.39 -6.41 -15.83
CA LEU A 228 8.42 -6.95 -17.20
C LEU A 228 9.06 -8.34 -17.28
N SER A 229 9.88 -8.74 -16.32
CA SER A 229 10.42 -10.10 -16.24
C SER A 229 9.40 -11.14 -15.72
N HIS A 230 8.22 -10.71 -15.26
CA HIS A 230 7.13 -11.56 -14.83
C HIS A 230 7.49 -12.68 -13.84
N PRO A 231 8.32 -12.45 -12.82
CA PRO A 231 8.79 -13.49 -11.91
C PRO A 231 7.64 -14.06 -11.08
N ASN A 232 7.76 -15.34 -10.67
CA ASN A 232 6.84 -15.95 -9.71
C ASN A 232 7.42 -16.05 -8.30
N PHE A 233 8.69 -15.69 -8.13
CA PHE A 233 9.36 -15.54 -6.83
C PHE A 233 10.15 -14.25 -6.79
N LEU A 234 9.70 -13.31 -5.95
CA LEU A 234 10.37 -12.02 -5.76
C LEU A 234 11.28 -12.06 -4.53
N LEU A 235 12.54 -11.71 -4.75
CA LEU A 235 13.52 -11.42 -3.70
C LEU A 235 13.78 -9.91 -3.71
N MET A 236 13.55 -9.22 -2.58
CA MET A 236 13.71 -7.76 -2.52
C MET A 236 14.50 -7.35 -1.28
N ASP A 237 15.59 -6.61 -1.49
CA ASP A 237 16.38 -6.04 -0.41
C ASP A 237 16.15 -4.53 -0.33
N GLU A 238 15.52 -4.09 0.77
CA GLU A 238 15.14 -2.71 1.09
C GLU A 238 14.43 -1.97 -0.06
N PRO A 239 13.31 -2.50 -0.60
CA PRO A 239 12.66 -1.97 -1.79
C PRO A 239 12.05 -0.57 -1.61
N THR A 240 11.81 -0.16 -0.37
CA THR A 240 11.21 1.14 -0.04
C THR A 240 12.23 2.28 0.11
N ASN A 241 13.53 1.96 0.16
CA ASN A 241 14.57 2.97 0.28
C ASN A 241 14.66 3.80 -1.01
N HIS A 242 14.94 5.10 -0.84
CA HIS A 242 15.02 6.10 -1.91
C HIS A 242 13.72 6.33 -2.71
N LEU A 243 12.62 5.67 -2.37
CA LEU A 243 11.33 6.02 -2.91
C LEU A 243 10.71 7.18 -2.12
N ASP A 244 10.12 8.11 -2.86
CA ASP A 244 9.22 9.11 -2.29
C ASP A 244 7.93 8.45 -1.80
N LEU A 245 7.09 9.20 -1.11
CA LEU A 245 5.85 8.68 -0.54
C LEU A 245 4.95 8.05 -1.60
N ILE A 246 4.80 8.71 -2.75
CA ILE A 246 3.97 8.25 -3.87
C ILE A 246 4.52 6.95 -4.43
N GLY A 247 5.84 6.85 -4.59
CA GLY A 247 6.52 5.65 -5.05
C GLY A 247 6.35 4.47 -4.09
N LYS A 248 6.38 4.71 -2.77
CA LYS A 248 6.16 3.68 -1.74
C LYS A 248 4.72 3.15 -1.78
N GLU A 249 3.72 4.04 -1.76
CA GLU A 249 2.31 3.66 -1.81
C GLU A 249 2.00 2.86 -3.07
N ALA A 250 2.59 3.25 -4.17
CA ALA A 250 2.44 2.62 -5.45
C ALA A 250 3.07 1.23 -5.50
N LEU A 251 4.26 1.07 -4.94
CA LEU A 251 4.90 -0.24 -4.80
C LEU A 251 4.07 -1.17 -3.90
N GLU A 252 3.58 -0.65 -2.77
CA GLU A 252 2.72 -1.40 -1.86
C GLU A 252 1.46 -1.92 -2.56
N GLU A 253 0.77 -1.06 -3.30
CA GLU A 253 -0.46 -1.42 -4.01
C GLU A 253 -0.20 -2.50 -5.07
N SER A 254 0.89 -2.35 -5.86
CA SER A 254 1.25 -3.32 -6.88
C SER A 254 1.68 -4.69 -6.31
N LEU A 255 2.30 -4.73 -5.13
CA LEU A 255 2.72 -5.96 -4.48
C LEU A 255 1.62 -6.60 -3.62
N LYS A 256 0.60 -5.85 -3.21
CA LYS A 256 -0.54 -6.37 -2.46
C LYS A 256 -1.28 -7.44 -3.26
N ASP A 257 -1.54 -7.16 -4.53
CA ASP A 257 -2.27 -8.05 -5.44
C ASP A 257 -1.38 -9.09 -6.13
N TYR A 258 -0.07 -9.08 -5.83
CA TYR A 258 0.86 -10.06 -6.41
C TYR A 258 0.55 -11.47 -5.90
N GLU A 259 0.23 -12.37 -6.83
CA GLU A 259 -0.13 -13.77 -6.53
C GLU A 259 1.09 -14.69 -6.35
N GLY A 260 2.29 -14.24 -6.73
CA GLY A 260 3.53 -14.99 -6.56
C GLY A 260 4.02 -15.03 -5.11
N THR A 261 5.16 -15.66 -4.93
CA THR A 261 5.84 -15.77 -3.63
C THR A 261 6.82 -14.62 -3.47
N MET A 262 6.99 -14.13 -2.25
CA MET A 262 7.87 -13.00 -1.97
C MET A 262 8.67 -13.22 -0.70
N LEU A 263 9.98 -12.94 -0.77
CA LEU A 263 10.86 -12.84 0.36
C LEU A 263 11.53 -11.46 0.33
N PHE A 264 11.34 -10.66 1.36
CA PHE A 264 11.81 -9.27 1.33
C PHE A 264 12.39 -8.81 2.66
N VAL A 265 13.45 -8.04 2.59
CA VAL A 265 14.03 -7.31 3.72
C VAL A 265 13.45 -5.90 3.68
N SER A 266 12.93 -5.40 4.80
CA SER A 266 12.56 -4.00 4.94
C SER A 266 12.65 -3.55 6.40
N HIS A 267 12.99 -2.27 6.59
CA HIS A 267 12.88 -1.57 7.87
C HIS A 267 11.59 -0.76 8.00
N ASP A 268 10.80 -0.68 6.95
CA ASP A 268 9.51 0.02 6.93
C ASP A 268 8.42 -0.88 7.54
N ARG A 269 8.07 -0.59 8.80
CA ARG A 269 7.06 -1.36 9.55
C ARG A 269 5.69 -1.34 8.89
N TYR A 270 5.34 -0.25 8.23
CA TYR A 270 4.06 -0.11 7.55
C TYR A 270 4.01 -1.01 6.31
N PHE A 271 5.08 -1.01 5.51
CA PHE A 271 5.25 -1.89 4.36
C PHE A 271 5.18 -3.36 4.78
N ILE A 272 5.89 -3.75 5.86
CA ILE A 272 5.87 -5.12 6.38
C ILE A 272 4.44 -5.50 6.82
N SER A 273 3.76 -4.65 7.59
CA SER A 273 2.42 -4.95 8.13
C SER A 273 1.36 -5.14 7.04
N LYS A 274 1.51 -4.44 5.91
CA LYS A 274 0.59 -4.57 4.78
C LYS A 274 0.80 -5.82 3.92
N LEU A 275 2.02 -6.29 3.79
CA LEU A 275 2.37 -7.31 2.81
C LEU A 275 2.72 -8.66 3.43
N ALA A 276 3.37 -8.69 4.61
CA ALA A 276 3.89 -9.91 5.17
C ALA A 276 2.78 -10.84 5.70
N THR A 277 2.80 -12.09 5.24
CA THR A 277 1.98 -13.18 5.77
C THR A 277 2.75 -14.04 6.77
N ALA A 278 4.09 -13.93 6.79
CA ALA A 278 4.98 -14.60 7.72
C ALA A 278 6.25 -13.76 7.94
N ILE A 279 6.95 -14.05 9.04
CA ILE A 279 8.16 -13.33 9.44
C ILE A 279 9.31 -14.30 9.59
N LEU A 280 10.47 -13.96 9.04
CA LEU A 280 11.75 -14.61 9.28
C LEU A 280 12.64 -13.66 10.08
N VAL A 281 12.95 -14.02 11.31
CA VAL A 281 13.84 -13.24 12.18
C VAL A 281 15.24 -13.77 12.08
N ILE A 282 16.18 -12.92 11.69
CA ILE A 282 17.62 -13.25 11.71
C ILE A 282 18.26 -12.49 12.87
N ASP A 283 18.64 -13.22 13.92
CA ASP A 283 19.31 -12.66 15.09
C ASP A 283 20.19 -13.72 15.77
N ASP A 284 21.26 -13.27 16.41
CA ASP A 284 22.21 -14.09 17.19
C ASP A 284 22.68 -15.37 16.48
N GLY A 285 22.97 -15.26 15.18
CA GLY A 285 23.51 -16.36 14.38
C GLY A 285 22.49 -17.43 13.97
N LYS A 286 21.20 -17.20 14.22
CA LYS A 286 20.09 -18.11 13.87
C LYS A 286 18.98 -17.39 13.14
N ALA A 287 18.29 -18.13 12.27
CA ALA A 287 17.05 -17.68 11.63
C ALA A 287 15.87 -18.43 12.26
N SER A 288 14.84 -17.69 12.64
CA SER A 288 13.61 -18.22 13.22
C SER A 288 12.41 -17.83 12.38
N TYR A 289 11.67 -18.81 11.88
CA TYR A 289 10.49 -18.59 11.06
C TYR A 289 9.21 -18.57 11.90
N TYR A 290 8.37 -17.57 11.65
CA TYR A 290 7.07 -17.38 12.32
C TYR A 290 5.97 -17.24 11.27
N PRO A 291 5.03 -18.21 11.17
CA PRO A 291 3.88 -18.10 10.27
C PRO A 291 2.81 -17.18 10.88
N LEU A 292 3.19 -15.94 11.14
CA LEU A 292 2.39 -14.91 11.80
C LEU A 292 2.51 -13.61 11.01
N THR A 293 1.43 -12.83 10.97
CA THR A 293 1.49 -11.45 10.50
C THR A 293 2.39 -10.59 11.37
N TYR A 294 2.83 -9.45 10.87
CA TYR A 294 3.70 -8.55 11.63
C TYR A 294 3.07 -8.06 12.94
N GLU A 295 1.77 -7.80 12.95
CA GLU A 295 1.05 -7.37 14.14
C GLU A 295 0.96 -8.47 15.20
N GLU A 296 0.66 -9.69 14.80
CA GLU A 296 0.64 -10.87 15.69
C GLU A 296 2.02 -11.15 16.26
N TYR A 297 3.07 -11.06 15.44
CA TYR A 297 4.45 -11.22 15.88
C TYR A 297 4.83 -10.17 16.94
N MET A 298 4.53 -8.88 16.72
CA MET A 298 4.83 -7.80 17.67
C MET A 298 4.02 -7.88 18.97
N ASN A 299 2.84 -8.49 18.94
CA ASN A 299 2.01 -8.67 20.12
C ASN A 299 2.37 -9.95 20.93
N ARG A 300 3.14 -10.87 20.32
CA ARG A 300 3.58 -12.11 20.99
C ARG A 300 4.36 -11.85 22.27
N ASP A 301 5.29 -10.89 22.25
CA ASP A 301 6.14 -10.56 23.40
C ASP A 301 5.40 -9.82 24.51
N LYS A 302 4.22 -9.22 24.18
CA LYS A 302 3.36 -8.59 25.20
C LYS A 302 2.50 -9.58 25.97
N ALA A 303 2.40 -10.81 25.49
CA ALA A 303 1.55 -11.87 26.05
C ALA A 303 2.31 -12.94 26.85
N GLN A 304 3.62 -12.80 27.11
CA GLN A 304 4.34 -13.73 27.98
C GLN A 304 4.30 -13.25 29.45
N PRO A 305 3.51 -13.87 30.31
CA PRO A 305 3.76 -13.83 31.75
C PRO A 305 4.91 -14.81 32.06
N VAL A 306 5.83 -14.33 32.88
CA VAL A 306 6.95 -15.02 33.50
C VAL A 306 6.74 -16.53 33.68
N GLU A 307 7.62 -17.34 33.07
CA GLU A 307 7.67 -18.78 33.30
C GLU A 307 7.90 -19.09 34.79
N LYS A 308 6.91 -19.65 35.45
CA LYS A 308 7.10 -20.43 36.69
C LYS A 308 7.45 -21.85 36.30
N LYS A 309 8.64 -22.30 36.77
CA LYS A 309 9.14 -23.66 36.69
C LYS A 309 8.07 -24.67 37.07
N GLN A 310 7.78 -25.59 36.18
CA GLN A 310 6.87 -26.71 36.42
C GLN A 310 7.51 -27.74 37.31
N GLN A 311 6.86 -28.05 38.41
CA GLN A 311 6.95 -29.34 39.08
C GLN A 311 5.83 -30.25 38.55
N PRO A 312 6.03 -31.57 38.46
CA PRO A 312 5.05 -32.46 37.84
C PRO A 312 3.97 -32.85 38.84
N GLU A 313 2.73 -32.44 38.57
CA GLU A 313 1.56 -32.96 39.30
C GLU A 313 0.53 -33.61 38.38
N LYS A 314 -0.04 -34.65 38.96
CA LYS A 314 -0.93 -35.69 38.49
C LYS A 314 -2.13 -35.23 37.68
N LYS A 315 -2.47 -36.11 36.72
CA LYS A 315 -3.70 -36.07 35.91
C LYS A 315 -4.95 -36.11 36.80
N GLU A 316 -5.79 -35.09 36.68
CA GLU A 316 -7.21 -35.18 37.01
C GLU A 316 -8.05 -34.66 35.80
N SER A 317 -9.15 -35.34 35.57
CA SER A 317 -10.02 -35.28 34.43
C SER A 317 -10.68 -33.91 34.21
N ALA A 318 -10.51 -33.32 33.03
CA ALA A 318 -11.12 -32.07 32.62
C ALA A 318 -12.62 -32.26 32.31
N LYS A 319 -13.45 -31.40 32.90
CA LYS A 319 -14.85 -31.17 32.48
C LYS A 319 -14.89 -30.36 31.20
N PRO A 320 -15.84 -30.58 30.28
CA PRO A 320 -15.88 -29.88 29.02
C PRO A 320 -16.22 -28.40 29.21
N GLU A 321 -15.39 -27.53 28.61
CA GLU A 321 -15.65 -26.09 28.50
C GLU A 321 -16.94 -25.83 27.69
N ARG A 322 -17.79 -24.97 28.23
CA ARG A 322 -19.00 -24.48 27.55
C ARG A 322 -18.60 -23.65 26.33
N TYR A 323 -18.93 -24.16 25.17
CA TYR A 323 -18.85 -23.44 23.90
C TYR A 323 -19.79 -22.20 23.98
N ILE A 324 -19.21 -21.00 24.11
CA ILE A 324 -19.98 -19.76 24.03
C ILE A 324 -20.32 -19.51 22.56
N ASN A 325 -21.60 -19.58 22.23
CA ASN A 325 -22.10 -19.38 20.88
C ASN A 325 -22.22 -17.87 20.60
N TYR A 326 -21.08 -17.24 20.21
CA TYR A 326 -21.01 -15.82 19.86
C TYR A 326 -21.97 -15.41 18.74
N GLY A 327 -22.39 -16.31 17.85
CA GLY A 327 -23.34 -16.04 16.79
C GLY A 327 -24.72 -15.56 17.30
N LYS A 328 -25.16 -16.04 18.46
CA LYS A 328 -26.42 -15.56 19.08
C LYS A 328 -26.30 -14.18 19.73
N GLU A 329 -25.11 -13.85 20.25
CA GLU A 329 -24.87 -12.51 20.82
C GLU A 329 -24.69 -11.46 19.74
N ILE A 330 -23.99 -11.80 18.65
CA ILE A 330 -23.85 -10.94 17.46
C ILE A 330 -25.22 -10.63 16.88
N SER A 331 -26.07 -11.63 16.64
CA SER A 331 -27.42 -11.42 16.11
C SER A 331 -28.34 -10.60 17.03
N LYS A 332 -28.12 -10.67 18.36
CA LYS A 332 -28.84 -9.80 19.30
C LYS A 332 -28.36 -8.35 19.25
N LEU A 333 -27.07 -8.14 19.05
CA LEU A 333 -26.48 -6.81 18.91
C LEU A 333 -26.88 -6.16 17.58
N GLU A 334 -26.85 -6.90 16.49
CA GLU A 334 -27.32 -6.45 15.17
C GLU A 334 -28.78 -5.99 15.20
N LYS A 335 -29.66 -6.76 15.86
CA LYS A 335 -31.06 -6.36 16.03
C LYS A 335 -31.21 -5.09 16.86
N LYS A 336 -30.39 -4.89 17.89
CA LYS A 336 -30.40 -3.66 18.69
C LYS A 336 -29.89 -2.45 17.90
N ILE A 337 -28.88 -2.65 17.06
CA ILE A 337 -28.34 -1.61 16.17
C ILE A 337 -29.44 -1.20 15.18
N ALA A 338 -30.07 -2.15 14.49
CA ALA A 338 -31.13 -1.85 13.52
C ALA A 338 -32.30 -1.06 14.12
N VAL A 339 -32.72 -1.41 15.35
CA VAL A 339 -33.78 -0.65 16.04
C VAL A 339 -33.33 0.78 16.37
N LYS A 340 -32.08 0.96 16.78
CA LYS A 340 -31.54 2.28 17.08
C LYS A 340 -31.33 3.16 15.84
N GLU A 341 -30.96 2.55 14.73
CA GLU A 341 -30.86 3.23 13.44
C GLU A 341 -32.24 3.71 12.95
N GLU A 342 -33.27 2.88 13.11
CA GLU A 342 -34.65 3.24 12.76
C GLU A 342 -35.19 4.38 13.64
N GLU A 343 -34.94 4.35 14.97
CA GLU A 343 -35.26 5.44 15.88
C GLU A 343 -34.55 6.75 15.50
N LEU A 344 -33.27 6.67 15.09
CA LEU A 344 -32.45 7.80 14.70
C LEU A 344 -32.92 8.40 13.36
N GLU A 345 -33.35 7.57 12.44
CA GLU A 345 -33.91 8.00 11.14
C GLU A 345 -35.25 8.68 11.33
N ALA A 346 -36.10 8.16 12.18
CA ALA A 346 -37.37 8.80 12.55
C ALA A 346 -37.17 10.17 13.24
N LEU A 347 -36.19 10.29 14.13
CA LEU A 347 -35.84 11.58 14.74
C LEU A 347 -35.28 12.59 13.72
N ARG A 348 -34.53 12.11 12.72
CA ARG A 348 -34.04 12.95 11.62
C ARG A 348 -35.16 13.45 10.70
N GLU A 349 -36.20 12.64 10.47
CA GLU A 349 -37.36 13.04 9.69
C GLU A 349 -38.19 14.14 10.39
N LEU A 350 -38.30 14.08 11.71
CA LEU A 350 -38.99 15.14 12.52
C LEU A 350 -38.36 16.54 12.35
N ARG A 351 -37.10 16.63 11.97
CA ARG A 351 -36.45 17.92 11.64
C ARG A 351 -37.10 18.66 10.48
N PHE A 352 -37.77 17.95 9.59
CA PHE A 352 -38.43 18.53 8.41
C PHE A 352 -39.91 18.83 8.64
N GLU A 353 -40.45 18.51 9.81
CA GLU A 353 -41.84 18.86 10.16
C GLU A 353 -41.95 20.34 10.53
N PRO A 354 -43.03 21.02 10.07
CA PRO A 354 -43.25 22.46 10.31
C PRO A 354 -43.27 22.86 11.79
N GLU A 355 -43.66 21.96 12.67
CA GLU A 355 -43.72 22.21 14.13
C GLU A 355 -42.32 22.31 14.76
N TYR A 356 -41.33 21.66 14.22
CA TYR A 356 -39.95 21.70 14.72
C TYR A 356 -39.11 22.74 13.97
N TYR A 357 -39.36 22.93 12.69
CA TYR A 357 -38.58 23.86 11.86
C TYR A 357 -38.81 25.33 12.22
N HIS A 358 -39.97 25.68 12.80
CA HIS A 358 -40.30 27.05 13.20
C HIS A 358 -40.02 27.38 14.66
N ASP A 359 -39.65 26.41 15.50
CA ASP A 359 -39.37 26.59 16.93
C ASP A 359 -37.94 26.22 17.28
N TYR A 360 -37.10 27.24 17.52
CA TYR A 360 -35.68 27.07 17.81
C TYR A 360 -35.42 26.17 19.04
N ASN A 361 -36.24 26.26 20.08
CA ASN A 361 -36.04 25.48 21.30
C ASN A 361 -36.38 24.01 21.09
N LYS A 362 -37.44 23.70 20.34
CA LYS A 362 -37.77 22.32 19.98
C LYS A 362 -36.71 21.68 19.04
N MET A 363 -36.13 22.48 18.16
CA MET A 363 -35.05 22.01 17.29
C MET A 363 -33.79 21.66 18.08
N GLN A 364 -33.44 22.47 19.08
CA GLN A 364 -32.29 22.21 19.94
C GLN A 364 -32.49 20.97 20.82
N GLU A 365 -33.69 20.75 21.36
CA GLU A 365 -34.04 19.53 22.10
C GLU A 365 -33.99 18.27 21.21
N LEU A 366 -34.33 18.40 19.93
CA LEU A 366 -34.26 17.31 18.95
C LEU A 366 -32.81 16.99 18.60
N ASP A 367 -31.95 18.00 18.45
CA ASP A 367 -30.55 17.86 18.19
C ASP A 367 -29.77 17.22 19.35
N GLU A 368 -30.18 17.42 20.57
CA GLU A 368 -29.63 16.76 21.77
C GLU A 368 -30.04 15.27 21.86
N LYS A 369 -31.13 14.88 21.19
CA LYS A 369 -31.60 13.47 21.17
C LYS A 369 -31.07 12.66 19.99
N ILE A 370 -30.59 13.31 18.93
CA ILE A 370 -29.95 12.71 17.76
C ILE A 370 -28.48 12.51 18.03
#